data_a2d453c323dd341dd740a89f761f8df6
#
_entry.id   a2d453c323dd341dd740a89f761f8df6
#
_cell.length_a   1.000
_cell.length_b   1.000
_cell.length_c   1.000
_cell.angle_alpha   90.00
_cell.angle_beta   90.00
_cell.angle_gamma   90.00
#
_symmetry.space_group_name_H-M   'P 1'
#
loop_
_entity.id
_entity.type
_entity.pdbx_description
1 polymer ?
#
loop_
_entity_poly.entity_id
_entity_poly.type
_entity_poly.pdbx_seq_one_letter_code
_entity_poly.pdbx_strand_id
1 'polypeptide(L)'
;MPEGDAVFLTARRLDRALAGQQLTRTDFRWPSLATVSLAGATVLRTATHGKHLLTRMQHDGRELTLHTHLKMEGRWRTIDVGRKWPAPVQDVRVVLTSAQKEAVGFRLAIVELLPTADEHTVIGHLGPDLLATDWGEEHETEAVRRLLADPDRPLGEALLDQTTVAGIGTIWLAETCFVSGVNPLAPVTAVKDPVRLLRRARQMLRTAVKESRPVTTGDKRNPLWVYRRHREPCRRCGTTLVAGPIGDEGQQRTTYWCPSCQPEVGGDP
;
A
#
# COMPACT_ATOMS: atom_id res chain seq x y z
N MET A 1 -3.33 -0.89 -9.26
CA MET A 1 -2.40 -0.07 -8.46
C MET A 1 -1.90 -0.92 -7.32
N PRO A 2 -0.60 -0.94 -7.04
CA PRO A 2 -0.09 -1.58 -5.83
C PRO A 2 -0.67 -0.92 -4.58
N GLU A 3 -1.21 -1.73 -3.66
CA GLU A 3 -1.71 -1.27 -2.36
C GLU A 3 -0.77 -1.76 -1.25
N GLY A 4 -1.07 -1.48 0.01
CA GLY A 4 -0.16 -1.76 1.13
C GLY A 4 0.39 -3.18 1.16
N ASP A 5 -0.45 -4.19 0.88
CA ASP A 5 -0.05 -5.60 0.79
C ASP A 5 1.00 -5.87 -0.31
N ALA A 6 0.79 -5.29 -1.51
CA ALA A 6 1.71 -5.46 -2.64
C ALA A 6 3.04 -4.74 -2.40
N VAL A 7 2.99 -3.54 -1.77
CA VAL A 7 4.18 -2.79 -1.39
C VAL A 7 4.96 -3.52 -0.30
N PHE A 8 4.28 -4.04 0.71
CA PHE A 8 4.88 -4.85 1.78
C PHE A 8 5.57 -6.12 1.23
N LEU A 9 4.92 -6.83 0.31
CA LEU A 9 5.53 -7.99 -0.35
C LEU A 9 6.75 -7.59 -1.20
N THR A 10 6.73 -6.41 -1.80
CA THR A 10 7.87 -5.86 -2.54
C THR A 10 9.04 -5.57 -1.59
N ALA A 11 8.78 -4.90 -0.46
CA ALA A 11 9.78 -4.65 0.57
C ALA A 11 10.43 -5.94 1.07
N ARG A 12 9.64 -6.97 1.37
CA ARG A 12 10.14 -8.28 1.81
C ARG A 12 11.04 -8.97 0.78
N ARG A 13 10.77 -8.78 -0.53
CA ARG A 13 11.63 -9.31 -1.60
C ARG A 13 12.95 -8.55 -1.68
N LEU A 14 12.91 -7.23 -1.60
CA LEU A 14 14.11 -6.38 -1.57
C LEU A 14 14.95 -6.70 -0.34
N ASP A 15 14.32 -6.77 0.82
CA ASP A 15 14.98 -7.08 2.08
C ASP A 15 15.72 -8.42 2.03
N ARG A 16 15.05 -9.51 1.59
CA ARG A 16 15.68 -10.82 1.42
C ARG A 16 16.86 -10.83 0.44
N ALA A 17 16.82 -9.96 -0.57
CA ALA A 17 17.86 -9.92 -1.59
C ALA A 17 19.07 -9.09 -1.19
N LEU A 18 18.85 -8.03 -0.39
CA LEU A 18 19.86 -7.00 -0.17
C LEU A 18 20.23 -6.79 1.30
N ALA A 19 19.38 -7.13 2.29
CA ALA A 19 19.69 -6.88 3.70
C ALA A 19 20.98 -7.56 4.13
N GLY A 20 21.86 -6.81 4.79
CA GLY A 20 23.21 -7.24 5.19
C GLY A 20 24.22 -7.28 4.04
N GLN A 21 23.82 -6.97 2.80
CA GLN A 21 24.71 -6.97 1.64
C GLN A 21 25.35 -5.60 1.42
N GLN A 22 26.63 -5.61 1.03
CA GLN A 22 27.30 -4.41 0.53
C GLN A 22 26.97 -4.20 -0.95
N LEU A 23 26.63 -2.98 -1.33
CA LEU A 23 26.40 -2.61 -2.72
C LEU A 23 27.73 -2.44 -3.45
N THR A 24 27.90 -3.16 -4.53
CA THR A 24 29.08 -3.05 -5.42
C THR A 24 28.90 -1.96 -6.47
N ARG A 25 27.63 -1.66 -6.82
CA ARG A 25 27.26 -0.63 -7.78
C ARG A 25 25.86 -0.09 -7.52
N THR A 26 25.66 1.20 -7.79
CA THR A 26 24.33 1.81 -7.88
C THR A 26 24.21 2.60 -9.19
N ASP A 27 23.01 2.66 -9.74
CA ASP A 27 22.70 3.45 -10.94
C ASP A 27 21.34 4.14 -10.69
N PHE A 28 21.38 5.46 -10.50
CA PHE A 28 20.20 6.28 -10.29
C PHE A 28 19.89 7.05 -11.57
N ARG A 29 18.81 6.66 -12.24
CA ARG A 29 18.29 7.35 -13.43
C ARG A 29 17.17 8.31 -13.03
N TRP A 30 17.49 9.14 -12.07
CA TRP A 30 16.62 10.16 -11.49
C TRP A 30 17.41 11.48 -11.45
N PRO A 31 16.87 12.60 -12.00
CA PRO A 31 17.68 13.82 -12.22
C PRO A 31 18.44 14.30 -10.98
N SER A 32 17.79 14.36 -9.82
CA SER A 32 18.44 14.83 -8.58
C SER A 32 19.46 13.85 -7.99
N LEU A 33 19.53 12.60 -8.46
CA LEU A 33 20.42 11.57 -7.97
C LEU A 33 21.40 11.03 -9.02
N ALA A 34 21.43 11.61 -10.21
CA ALA A 34 22.19 11.09 -11.35
C ALA A 34 23.71 10.99 -11.10
N THR A 35 24.24 11.81 -10.20
CA THR A 35 25.67 11.81 -9.82
C THR A 35 25.95 11.08 -8.51
N VAL A 36 24.91 10.57 -7.83
CA VAL A 36 25.05 9.89 -6.53
C VAL A 36 25.54 8.46 -6.75
N SER A 37 26.56 8.06 -6.01
CA SER A 37 27.01 6.69 -5.91
C SER A 37 26.92 6.23 -4.47
N LEU A 38 26.29 5.09 -4.26
CA LEU A 38 26.25 4.39 -2.96
C LEU A 38 27.02 3.04 -3.05
N ALA A 39 27.99 2.96 -3.95
CA ALA A 39 28.92 1.84 -3.96
C ALA A 39 29.69 1.77 -2.63
N GLY A 40 29.75 0.59 -2.01
CA GLY A 40 30.30 0.43 -0.66
C GLY A 40 29.26 0.54 0.47
N ALA A 41 28.07 1.04 0.21
CA ALA A 41 27.00 1.09 1.22
C ALA A 41 26.54 -0.31 1.62
N THR A 42 26.28 -0.52 2.90
CA THR A 42 25.66 -1.75 3.41
C THR A 42 24.15 -1.52 3.56
N VAL A 43 23.34 -2.33 2.91
CA VAL A 43 21.87 -2.29 3.08
C VAL A 43 21.53 -2.87 4.44
N LEU A 44 20.92 -2.08 5.31
CA LEU A 44 20.51 -2.51 6.65
C LEU A 44 19.20 -3.29 6.59
N ARG A 45 18.18 -2.70 5.99
CA ARG A 45 16.86 -3.33 5.79
C ARG A 45 16.01 -2.56 4.78
N THR A 46 14.99 -3.22 4.24
CA THR A 46 13.90 -2.58 3.51
C THR A 46 12.59 -2.75 4.27
N ALA A 47 11.95 -1.66 4.61
CA ALA A 47 10.67 -1.61 5.33
C ALA A 47 9.63 -0.83 4.53
N THR A 48 8.39 -0.82 5.02
CA THR A 48 7.30 -0.01 4.48
C THR A 48 6.67 0.87 5.55
N HIS A 49 6.07 1.96 5.10
CA HIS A 49 5.00 2.64 5.83
C HIS A 49 3.88 2.91 4.81
N GLY A 50 2.74 2.24 4.99
CA GLY A 50 1.65 2.25 4.01
C GLY A 50 2.09 1.79 2.63
N LYS A 51 2.12 2.73 1.67
CA LYS A 51 2.51 2.45 0.28
C LYS A 51 3.92 2.95 -0.07
N HIS A 52 4.68 3.41 0.92
CA HIS A 52 6.04 3.90 0.81
C HIS A 52 7.05 2.79 1.10
N LEU A 53 8.11 2.71 0.32
CA LEU A 53 9.23 1.79 0.49
C LEU A 53 10.43 2.57 1.01
N LEU A 54 11.04 2.08 2.09
CA LEU A 54 12.16 2.70 2.79
C LEU A 54 13.30 1.69 2.87
N THR A 55 14.30 1.85 1.98
CA THR A 55 15.51 1.01 2.00
C THR A 55 16.61 1.76 2.73
N ARG A 56 16.90 1.33 3.97
CA ARG A 56 17.90 1.96 4.85
C ARG A 56 19.26 1.36 4.62
N MET A 57 20.28 2.21 4.57
CA MET A 57 21.67 1.83 4.27
C MET A 57 22.64 2.59 5.15
N GLN A 58 23.76 1.95 5.47
CA GLN A 58 24.91 2.58 6.08
C GLN A 58 25.94 2.91 5.01
N HIS A 59 26.35 4.18 4.86
CA HIS A 59 27.34 4.63 3.90
C HIS A 59 28.19 5.74 4.49
N ASP A 60 29.51 5.60 4.46
CA ASP A 60 30.49 6.59 4.98
C ASP A 60 30.13 7.15 6.37
N GLY A 61 29.79 6.24 7.30
CA GLY A 61 29.45 6.60 8.67
C GLY A 61 28.06 7.23 8.84
N ARG A 62 27.24 7.32 7.81
CA ARG A 62 25.89 7.90 7.83
C ARG A 62 24.84 6.87 7.51
N GLU A 63 23.68 6.98 8.17
CA GLU A 63 22.49 6.22 7.78
C GLU A 63 21.66 7.02 6.78
N LEU A 64 21.44 6.40 5.63
CA LEU A 64 20.67 6.96 4.52
C LEU A 64 19.46 6.07 4.22
N THR A 65 18.37 6.68 3.80
CA THR A 65 17.17 5.99 3.34
C THR A 65 16.89 6.33 1.88
N LEU A 66 16.84 5.30 1.05
CA LEU A 66 16.27 5.40 -0.28
C LEU A 66 14.75 5.23 -0.17
N HIS A 67 14.02 6.33 -0.26
CA HIS A 67 12.57 6.37 -0.30
C HIS A 67 12.09 6.19 -1.73
N THR A 68 11.19 5.23 -1.96
CA THR A 68 10.56 5.02 -3.26
C THR A 68 9.06 4.76 -3.14
N HIS A 69 8.31 5.14 -4.18
CA HIS A 69 6.88 4.90 -4.26
C HIS A 69 6.49 4.35 -5.63
N LEU A 70 5.69 3.29 -5.64
CA LEU A 70 5.31 2.58 -6.87
C LEU A 70 4.25 3.32 -7.69
N LYS A 71 3.33 4.07 -7.02
CA LYS A 71 2.13 4.66 -7.66
C LYS A 71 1.40 3.61 -8.52
N MET A 72 1.10 3.93 -9.79
CA MET A 72 0.29 3.05 -10.67
C MET A 72 1.11 1.98 -11.39
N GLU A 73 2.31 2.30 -11.84
CA GLU A 73 3.10 1.49 -12.79
C GLU A 73 4.43 1.01 -12.24
N GLY A 74 4.90 1.63 -11.15
CA GLY A 74 6.18 1.32 -10.54
C GLY A 74 6.26 -0.12 -10.05
N ARG A 75 7.43 -0.71 -10.20
CA ARG A 75 7.73 -2.05 -9.68
C ARG A 75 9.20 -2.24 -9.41
N TRP A 76 9.51 -3.06 -8.43
CA TRP A 76 10.84 -3.58 -8.18
C TRP A 76 10.96 -5.03 -8.64
N ARG A 77 12.12 -5.42 -9.15
CA ARG A 77 12.51 -6.79 -9.46
C ARG A 77 13.87 -7.08 -8.87
N THR A 78 14.01 -8.26 -8.28
CA THR A 78 15.29 -8.80 -7.81
C THR A 78 15.69 -9.95 -8.73
N ILE A 79 16.90 -9.88 -9.25
CA ILE A 79 17.47 -10.86 -10.19
C ILE A 79 18.91 -11.17 -9.81
N ASP A 80 19.46 -12.24 -10.35
CA ASP A 80 20.89 -12.53 -10.21
C ASP A 80 21.69 -11.57 -11.09
N VAL A 81 22.89 -11.18 -10.60
CA VAL A 81 23.80 -10.31 -11.34
C VAL A 81 24.14 -10.92 -12.71
N GLY A 82 24.14 -10.10 -13.74
CA GLY A 82 24.41 -10.52 -15.12
C GLY A 82 23.21 -11.11 -15.87
N ARG A 83 22.05 -11.25 -15.23
CA ARG A 83 20.82 -11.67 -15.93
C ARG A 83 20.18 -10.48 -16.64
N LYS A 84 19.54 -10.77 -17.78
CA LYS A 84 18.79 -9.76 -18.56
C LYS A 84 17.63 -9.20 -17.72
N TRP A 85 17.45 -7.90 -17.74
CA TRP A 85 16.33 -7.26 -17.08
C TRP A 85 14.99 -7.63 -17.71
N PRO A 86 13.94 -7.86 -16.90
CA PRO A 86 12.63 -8.32 -17.39
C PRO A 86 11.75 -7.18 -17.96
N ALA A 87 12.33 -6.01 -18.22
CA ALA A 87 11.64 -4.85 -18.77
C ALA A 87 12.62 -3.97 -19.54
N PRO A 88 12.11 -3.03 -20.40
CA PRO A 88 12.94 -2.11 -21.17
C PRO A 88 13.84 -1.24 -20.32
N VAL A 89 15.05 -0.97 -20.83
CA VAL A 89 16.10 -0.18 -20.14
C VAL A 89 15.65 1.25 -19.86
N GLN A 90 14.83 1.85 -20.72
CA GLN A 90 14.27 3.19 -20.52
C GLN A 90 13.28 3.30 -19.35
N ASP A 91 12.74 2.19 -18.90
CA ASP A 91 11.83 2.15 -17.73
C ASP A 91 12.59 2.14 -16.40
N VAL A 92 13.89 1.88 -16.42
CA VAL A 92 14.71 1.80 -15.20
C VAL A 92 14.86 3.19 -14.58
N ARG A 93 14.69 3.24 -13.26
CA ARG A 93 14.89 4.43 -12.43
C ARG A 93 16.00 4.26 -11.40
N VAL A 94 16.15 3.05 -10.86
CA VAL A 94 17.15 2.72 -9.85
C VAL A 94 17.67 1.31 -10.07
N VAL A 95 18.98 1.13 -9.92
CA VAL A 95 19.61 -0.19 -9.82
C VAL A 95 20.48 -0.21 -8.57
N LEU A 96 20.28 -1.22 -7.73
CA LEU A 96 21.11 -1.52 -6.56
C LEU A 96 21.74 -2.91 -6.77
N THR A 97 23.05 -2.97 -6.91
CA THR A 97 23.77 -4.23 -7.20
C THR A 97 24.62 -4.64 -6.00
N SER A 98 24.43 -5.82 -5.48
CA SER A 98 25.32 -6.49 -4.53
C SER A 98 26.22 -7.49 -5.28
N ALA A 99 27.01 -8.29 -4.56
CA ALA A 99 27.85 -9.32 -5.17
C ALA A 99 27.03 -10.39 -5.94
N GLN A 100 25.82 -10.69 -5.53
CA GLN A 100 25.02 -11.79 -6.07
C GLN A 100 23.69 -11.35 -6.69
N LYS A 101 23.08 -10.28 -6.17
CA LYS A 101 21.75 -9.84 -6.55
C LYS A 101 21.76 -8.42 -7.08
N GLU A 102 20.86 -8.19 -7.99
CA GLU A 102 20.56 -6.87 -8.52
C GLU A 102 19.07 -6.57 -8.29
N ALA A 103 18.78 -5.48 -7.59
CA ALA A 103 17.42 -4.95 -7.45
C ALA A 103 17.24 -3.80 -8.44
N VAL A 104 16.25 -3.94 -9.32
CA VAL A 104 15.97 -2.97 -10.38
C VAL A 104 14.56 -2.38 -10.19
N GLY A 105 14.50 -1.08 -10.01
CA GLY A 105 13.27 -0.29 -9.91
C GLY A 105 12.86 0.27 -11.26
N PHE A 106 11.71 -0.17 -11.76
CA PHE A 106 11.14 0.25 -13.04
C PHE A 106 9.97 1.20 -12.81
N ARG A 107 9.88 2.27 -13.60
CA ARG A 107 8.79 3.26 -13.60
C ARG A 107 8.41 3.75 -12.21
N LEU A 108 9.38 3.83 -11.30
CA LEU A 108 9.16 4.39 -9.98
C LEU A 108 8.74 5.87 -10.14
N ALA A 109 7.68 6.27 -9.44
CA ALA A 109 7.15 7.63 -9.55
C ALA A 109 7.80 8.59 -8.55
N ILE A 110 8.38 8.05 -7.46
CA ILE A 110 9.15 8.80 -6.48
C ILE A 110 10.44 8.02 -6.22
N VAL A 111 11.57 8.75 -6.25
CA VAL A 111 12.89 8.25 -5.88
C VAL A 111 13.62 9.40 -5.17
N GLU A 112 13.83 9.24 -3.89
CA GLU A 112 14.46 10.23 -3.02
C GLU A 112 15.49 9.56 -2.13
N LEU A 113 16.61 10.22 -1.90
CA LEU A 113 17.63 9.80 -0.94
C LEU A 113 17.74 10.84 0.15
N LEU A 114 17.59 10.42 1.40
CA LEU A 114 17.58 11.31 2.56
C LEU A 114 18.32 10.66 3.74
N PRO A 115 18.79 11.44 4.72
CA PRO A 115 19.23 10.90 6.00
C PRO A 115 18.10 10.12 6.66
N THR A 116 18.39 8.97 7.26
CA THR A 116 17.36 8.14 7.92
C THR A 116 16.63 8.89 9.05
N ALA A 117 17.32 9.81 9.72
CA ALA A 117 16.72 10.69 10.73
C ALA A 117 15.59 11.59 10.17
N ASP A 118 15.63 11.87 8.86
CA ASP A 118 14.67 12.76 8.18
C ASP A 118 13.51 11.99 7.53
N GLU A 119 13.37 10.68 7.74
CA GLU A 119 12.24 9.87 7.21
C GLU A 119 10.87 10.48 7.56
N HIS A 120 10.77 11.16 8.71
CA HIS A 120 9.55 11.83 9.13
C HIS A 120 9.06 12.89 8.12
N THR A 121 9.93 13.47 7.32
CA THR A 121 9.57 14.46 6.30
C THR A 121 8.76 13.86 5.15
N VAL A 122 8.94 12.56 4.87
CA VAL A 122 8.27 11.85 3.77
C VAL A 122 7.14 10.93 4.21
N ILE A 123 7.13 10.47 5.46
CA ILE A 123 6.08 9.58 5.99
C ILE A 123 5.38 10.08 7.25
N GLY A 124 5.90 11.12 7.92
CA GLY A 124 5.37 11.56 9.23
C GLY A 124 3.94 12.12 9.18
N HIS A 125 3.47 12.55 8.01
CA HIS A 125 2.09 13.00 7.80
C HIS A 125 1.09 11.84 7.68
N LEU A 126 1.58 10.61 7.45
CA LEU A 126 0.72 9.45 7.24
C LEU A 126 0.09 8.97 8.55
N GLY A 127 -1.05 8.33 8.43
CA GLY A 127 -1.70 7.62 9.52
C GLY A 127 -0.99 6.31 9.86
N PRO A 128 -1.43 5.62 10.93
CA PRO A 128 -0.89 4.32 11.32
C PRO A 128 -0.95 3.32 10.15
N ASP A 129 0.17 2.62 9.91
CA ASP A 129 0.25 1.60 8.86
C ASP A 129 -0.41 0.30 9.33
N LEU A 130 -1.47 -0.14 8.63
CA LEU A 130 -2.18 -1.39 8.95
C LEU A 130 -1.29 -2.65 8.85
N LEU A 131 -0.15 -2.57 8.20
CA LEU A 131 0.82 -3.66 8.11
C LEU A 131 2.02 -3.48 9.03
N ALA A 132 2.04 -2.45 9.87
CA ALA A 132 3.09 -2.27 10.87
C ALA A 132 3.26 -3.54 11.71
N THR A 133 4.53 -3.94 11.91
CA THR A 133 4.88 -5.17 12.65
C THR A 133 4.69 -5.00 14.15
N ASP A 134 4.81 -3.79 14.62
CA ASP A 134 4.66 -3.32 16.01
C ASP A 134 3.25 -2.76 16.30
N TRP A 135 2.27 -3.04 15.44
CA TRP A 135 0.89 -2.59 15.64
C TRP A 135 0.35 -3.02 17.00
N GLY A 136 0.00 -2.04 17.79
CA GLY A 136 -0.56 -2.20 19.13
C GLY A 136 -1.76 -1.27 19.37
N GLU A 137 -2.13 -1.13 20.64
CA GLU A 137 -3.28 -0.35 21.08
C GLU A 137 -3.14 1.15 20.71
N GLU A 138 -1.94 1.70 20.78
CA GLU A 138 -1.68 3.11 20.41
C GLU A 138 -1.98 3.36 18.93
N HIS A 139 -1.53 2.47 18.04
CA HIS A 139 -1.80 2.56 16.59
C HIS A 139 -3.31 2.45 16.31
N GLU A 140 -4.01 1.54 17.00
CA GLU A 140 -5.43 1.34 16.82
C GLU A 140 -6.22 2.56 17.30
N THR A 141 -5.90 3.07 18.48
CA THR A 141 -6.52 4.28 19.07
C THR A 141 -6.34 5.47 18.15
N GLU A 142 -5.11 5.71 17.65
CA GLU A 142 -4.82 6.82 16.75
C GLU A 142 -5.54 6.67 15.40
N ALA A 143 -5.58 5.47 14.82
CA ALA A 143 -6.30 5.20 13.57
C ALA A 143 -7.81 5.47 13.73
N VAL A 144 -8.41 5.03 14.84
CA VAL A 144 -9.83 5.31 15.15
C VAL A 144 -10.06 6.81 15.34
N ARG A 145 -9.21 7.48 16.11
CA ARG A 145 -9.30 8.93 16.33
C ARG A 145 -9.28 9.70 15.01
N ARG A 146 -8.35 9.36 14.11
CA ARG A 146 -8.26 10.00 12.78
C ARG A 146 -9.46 9.68 11.89
N LEU A 147 -9.95 8.44 11.92
CA LEU A 147 -11.14 8.04 11.16
C LEU A 147 -12.37 8.84 11.60
N LEU A 148 -12.53 9.09 12.90
CA LEU A 148 -13.66 9.81 13.47
C LEU A 148 -13.49 11.34 13.48
N ALA A 149 -12.36 11.87 13.01
CA ALA A 149 -12.08 13.31 13.03
C ALA A 149 -13.02 14.13 12.13
N ASP A 150 -13.54 13.52 11.07
CA ASP A 150 -14.58 14.10 10.21
C ASP A 150 -15.72 13.08 10.07
N PRO A 151 -16.73 13.17 10.97
CA PRO A 151 -17.78 12.16 11.09
C PRO A 151 -18.75 12.13 9.90
N ASP A 152 -18.90 13.22 9.18
CA ASP A 152 -19.81 13.36 8.03
C ASP A 152 -19.15 12.99 6.70
N ARG A 153 -17.82 12.86 6.67
CA ARG A 153 -17.07 12.45 5.49
C ARG A 153 -17.50 11.06 5.01
N PRO A 154 -17.63 10.82 3.69
CA PRO A 154 -17.86 9.47 3.16
C PRO A 154 -16.79 8.47 3.68
N LEU A 155 -17.25 7.34 4.22
CA LEU A 155 -16.37 6.33 4.80
C LEU A 155 -15.25 5.89 3.84
N GLY A 156 -15.59 5.72 2.57
CA GLY A 156 -14.62 5.31 1.58
C GLY A 156 -13.53 6.35 1.33
N GLU A 157 -13.84 7.64 1.41
CA GLU A 157 -12.85 8.71 1.32
C GLU A 157 -11.93 8.72 2.53
N ALA A 158 -12.51 8.62 3.73
CA ALA A 158 -11.76 8.52 4.98
C ALA A 158 -10.79 7.32 4.98
N LEU A 159 -11.20 6.16 4.43
CA LEU A 159 -10.35 4.98 4.31
C LEU A 159 -9.27 5.09 3.20
N LEU A 160 -9.51 5.86 2.13
CA LEU A 160 -8.53 6.08 1.07
C LEU A 160 -7.46 7.09 1.46
N ASP A 161 -7.78 7.97 2.39
CA ASP A 161 -6.88 8.99 2.90
C ASP A 161 -5.75 8.34 3.72
N GLN A 162 -4.54 8.40 3.18
CA GLN A 162 -3.38 7.80 3.82
C GLN A 162 -2.97 8.54 5.11
N THR A 163 -3.50 9.74 5.36
CA THR A 163 -3.31 10.46 6.63
C THR A 163 -4.23 9.93 7.73
N THR A 164 -5.36 9.32 7.37
CA THR A 164 -6.27 8.65 8.31
C THR A 164 -5.68 7.29 8.73
N VAL A 165 -5.43 6.43 7.76
CA VAL A 165 -4.84 5.11 7.92
C VAL A 165 -4.05 4.72 6.68
N ALA A 166 -2.80 4.29 6.87
CA ALA A 166 -1.94 3.98 5.74
C ALA A 166 -2.09 2.54 5.25
N GLY A 167 -1.98 2.36 3.92
CA GLY A 167 -1.97 1.05 3.25
C GLY A 167 -3.24 0.73 2.47
N ILE A 168 -4.40 1.25 2.83
CA ILE A 168 -5.66 1.01 2.12
C ILE A 168 -5.64 1.69 0.74
N GLY A 169 -6.10 0.97 -0.26
CA GLY A 169 -6.43 1.47 -1.58
C GLY A 169 -7.83 1.00 -1.99
N THR A 170 -8.14 1.05 -3.28
CA THR A 170 -9.52 0.79 -3.78
C THR A 170 -9.99 -0.65 -3.59
N ILE A 171 -9.08 -1.63 -3.60
CA ILE A 171 -9.42 -3.02 -3.30
C ILE A 171 -9.85 -3.12 -1.84
N TRP A 172 -8.97 -2.69 -0.95
CA TRP A 172 -9.17 -2.84 0.49
C TRP A 172 -10.30 -1.98 1.03
N LEU A 173 -10.53 -0.79 0.44
CA LEU A 173 -11.71 0.02 0.71
C LEU A 173 -13.00 -0.76 0.42
N ALA A 174 -13.16 -1.22 -0.84
CA ALA A 174 -14.39 -1.88 -1.27
C ALA A 174 -14.67 -3.15 -0.45
N GLU A 175 -13.64 -3.98 -0.25
CA GLU A 175 -13.75 -5.23 0.50
C GLU A 175 -14.01 -4.99 2.01
N THR A 176 -13.35 -3.98 2.61
CA THR A 176 -13.57 -3.62 4.03
C THR A 176 -14.99 -3.14 4.27
N CYS A 177 -15.50 -2.25 3.42
CA CYS A 177 -16.86 -1.76 3.49
C CYS A 177 -17.86 -2.91 3.33
N PHE A 178 -17.64 -3.83 2.37
CA PHE A 178 -18.52 -4.98 2.15
C PHE A 178 -18.56 -5.94 3.34
N VAL A 179 -17.42 -6.36 3.87
CA VAL A 179 -17.40 -7.31 5.01
C VAL A 179 -17.92 -6.66 6.28
N SER A 180 -17.89 -5.33 6.38
CA SER A 180 -18.43 -4.56 7.49
C SER A 180 -19.92 -4.22 7.32
N GLY A 181 -20.50 -4.42 6.13
CA GLY A 181 -21.89 -4.13 5.83
C GLY A 181 -22.22 -2.63 5.78
N VAL A 182 -21.23 -1.78 5.48
CA VAL A 182 -21.39 -0.33 5.41
C VAL A 182 -21.18 0.14 3.96
N ASN A 183 -22.10 0.98 3.48
CA ASN A 183 -21.95 1.59 2.16
C ASN A 183 -20.71 2.50 2.14
N PRO A 184 -19.81 2.41 1.13
CA PRO A 184 -18.62 3.26 1.08
C PRO A 184 -18.94 4.77 0.94
N LEU A 185 -20.13 5.10 0.46
CA LEU A 185 -20.59 6.49 0.32
C LEU A 185 -21.32 7.01 1.59
N ALA A 186 -21.61 6.13 2.55
CA ALA A 186 -22.20 6.53 3.82
C ALA A 186 -21.20 7.33 4.66
N PRO A 187 -21.67 8.25 5.51
CA PRO A 187 -20.80 9.00 6.41
C PRO A 187 -20.11 8.06 7.42
N VAL A 188 -18.98 8.48 7.95
CA VAL A 188 -18.22 7.72 8.96
C VAL A 188 -19.11 7.38 10.17
N THR A 189 -20.06 8.24 10.53
CA THR A 189 -21.05 8.00 11.60
C THR A 189 -21.91 6.76 11.41
N ALA A 190 -22.03 6.27 10.19
CA ALA A 190 -22.75 5.01 9.91
C ALA A 190 -21.99 3.76 10.41
N VAL A 191 -20.72 3.90 10.77
CA VAL A 191 -19.89 2.81 11.29
C VAL A 191 -20.17 2.58 12.76
N LYS A 192 -20.90 1.52 13.09
CA LYS A 192 -21.26 1.17 14.49
C LYS A 192 -20.05 0.83 15.36
N ASP A 193 -19.02 0.24 14.77
CA ASP A 193 -17.81 -0.21 15.47
C ASP A 193 -16.56 0.06 14.60
N PRO A 194 -15.97 1.27 14.73
CA PRO A 194 -14.78 1.67 14.00
C PRO A 194 -13.55 0.80 14.28
N VAL A 195 -13.39 0.34 15.52
CA VAL A 195 -12.30 -0.56 15.92
C VAL A 195 -12.38 -1.87 15.13
N ARG A 196 -13.56 -2.48 15.12
CA ARG A 196 -13.80 -3.73 14.39
C ARG A 196 -13.61 -3.57 12.89
N LEU A 197 -14.02 -2.43 12.31
CA LEU A 197 -13.81 -2.13 10.89
C LEU A 197 -12.32 -2.11 10.55
N LEU A 198 -11.50 -1.38 11.32
CA LEU A 198 -10.05 -1.29 11.10
C LEU A 198 -9.33 -2.62 11.35
N ARG A 199 -9.73 -3.36 12.38
CA ARG A 199 -9.22 -4.73 12.63
C ARG A 199 -9.50 -5.67 11.46
N ARG A 200 -10.68 -5.59 10.84
CA ARG A 200 -11.00 -6.37 9.63
C ARG A 200 -10.15 -5.97 8.44
N ALA A 201 -9.99 -4.67 8.19
CA ALA A 201 -9.11 -4.18 7.14
C ALA A 201 -7.68 -4.72 7.32
N ARG A 202 -7.12 -4.57 8.53
CA ARG A 202 -5.80 -5.10 8.89
C ARG A 202 -5.70 -6.62 8.68
N GLN A 203 -6.69 -7.37 9.14
CA GLN A 203 -6.69 -8.83 9.00
C GLN A 203 -6.68 -9.25 7.53
N MET A 204 -7.47 -8.60 6.67
CA MET A 204 -7.52 -8.89 5.24
C MET A 204 -6.19 -8.56 4.56
N LEU A 205 -5.58 -7.41 4.86
CA LEU A 205 -4.26 -7.04 4.36
C LEU A 205 -3.18 -8.08 4.78
N ARG A 206 -3.16 -8.49 6.04
CA ARG A 206 -2.25 -9.53 6.53
C ARG A 206 -2.45 -10.89 5.85
N THR A 207 -3.71 -11.25 5.60
CA THR A 207 -4.04 -12.47 4.86
C THR A 207 -3.52 -12.38 3.42
N ALA A 208 -3.69 -11.24 2.76
CA ALA A 208 -3.18 -11.04 1.40
C ALA A 208 -1.64 -11.12 1.34
N VAL A 209 -0.94 -10.58 2.34
CA VAL A 209 0.52 -10.75 2.46
C VAL A 209 0.90 -12.22 2.60
N LYS A 210 0.18 -12.99 3.42
CA LYS A 210 0.41 -14.43 3.60
C LYS A 210 0.15 -15.22 2.32
N GLU A 211 -0.94 -14.92 1.63
CA GLU A 211 -1.36 -15.59 0.39
C GLU A 211 -0.66 -15.04 -0.86
N SER A 212 0.12 -13.97 -0.73
CA SER A 212 0.77 -13.23 -1.83
C SER A 212 -0.20 -12.67 -2.88
N ARG A 213 -1.47 -12.52 -2.51
CA ARG A 213 -2.55 -11.93 -3.33
C ARG A 213 -3.76 -11.59 -2.47
N PRO A 214 -4.61 -10.65 -2.89
CA PRO A 214 -5.88 -10.37 -2.22
C PRO A 214 -6.83 -11.59 -2.28
N VAL A 215 -7.25 -12.07 -1.09
CA VAL A 215 -8.31 -13.09 -0.93
C VAL A 215 -9.13 -12.71 0.29
N THR A 216 -10.35 -12.24 0.09
CA THR A 216 -11.24 -11.75 1.15
C THR A 216 -12.41 -12.70 1.43
N THR A 217 -12.74 -13.57 0.47
CA THR A 217 -13.83 -14.56 0.57
C THR A 217 -13.42 -15.83 1.29
N GLY A 218 -12.11 -16.10 1.41
CA GLY A 218 -11.56 -17.41 1.80
C GLY A 218 -11.44 -18.40 0.63
N ASP A 219 -12.05 -18.13 -0.52
CA ASP A 219 -11.96 -18.97 -1.72
C ASP A 219 -10.99 -18.36 -2.74
N LYS A 220 -9.90 -19.08 -3.03
CA LYS A 220 -8.89 -18.64 -4.02
C LYS A 220 -9.41 -18.60 -5.46
N ARG A 221 -10.49 -19.31 -5.78
CA ARG A 221 -11.12 -19.29 -7.12
C ARG A 221 -12.00 -18.05 -7.28
N ASN A 222 -12.57 -17.58 -6.18
CA ASN A 222 -13.48 -16.44 -6.10
C ASN A 222 -12.96 -15.41 -5.06
N PRO A 223 -11.80 -14.81 -5.27
CA PRO A 223 -11.01 -14.20 -4.20
C PRO A 223 -11.64 -12.95 -3.57
N LEU A 224 -12.50 -12.23 -4.29
CA LEU A 224 -13.03 -10.94 -3.86
C LEU A 224 -14.56 -10.95 -3.81
N TRP A 225 -15.12 -10.21 -2.85
CA TRP A 225 -16.57 -10.05 -2.70
C TRP A 225 -17.16 -9.09 -3.73
N VAL A 226 -16.63 -7.89 -3.86
CA VAL A 226 -17.23 -6.81 -4.66
C VAL A 226 -16.26 -6.11 -5.62
N TYR A 227 -14.97 -6.03 -5.32
CA TYR A 227 -14.03 -5.26 -6.12
C TYR A 227 -13.95 -5.75 -7.56
N ARG A 228 -14.19 -4.83 -8.53
CA ARG A 228 -14.25 -5.08 -9.99
C ARG A 228 -15.32 -6.09 -10.42
N ARG A 229 -16.36 -6.27 -9.61
CA ARG A 229 -17.44 -7.21 -9.91
C ARG A 229 -18.79 -6.51 -10.16
N HIS A 230 -18.79 -5.23 -10.55
CA HIS A 230 -20.04 -4.54 -10.90
C HIS A 230 -20.80 -5.28 -11.99
N ARG A 231 -22.13 -5.25 -11.92
CA ARG A 231 -23.06 -6.01 -12.78
C ARG A 231 -23.05 -7.53 -12.56
N GLU A 232 -22.19 -8.05 -11.70
CA GLU A 232 -22.25 -9.46 -11.30
C GLU A 232 -23.17 -9.63 -10.06
N PRO A 233 -23.73 -10.84 -9.86
CA PRO A 233 -24.49 -11.10 -8.65
C PRO A 233 -23.58 -11.09 -7.41
N CYS A 234 -24.08 -10.51 -6.32
CA CYS A 234 -23.44 -10.56 -5.02
C CYS A 234 -23.31 -12.00 -4.53
N ARG A 235 -22.10 -12.41 -4.12
CA ARG A 235 -21.86 -13.78 -3.60
C ARG A 235 -22.57 -14.08 -2.28
N ARG A 236 -23.11 -13.05 -1.60
CA ARG A 236 -23.82 -13.23 -0.33
C ARG A 236 -25.35 -13.28 -0.50
N CYS A 237 -25.92 -12.37 -1.30
CA CYS A 237 -27.39 -12.21 -1.41
C CYS A 237 -27.94 -12.28 -2.84
N GLY A 238 -27.11 -12.43 -3.87
CA GLY A 238 -27.54 -12.50 -5.27
C GLY A 238 -27.84 -11.15 -5.93
N THR A 239 -28.02 -10.07 -5.19
CA THR A 239 -28.30 -8.73 -5.74
C THR A 239 -27.16 -8.24 -6.66
N THR A 240 -27.50 -7.60 -7.75
CA THR A 240 -26.52 -7.07 -8.70
C THR A 240 -25.63 -6.02 -8.03
N LEU A 241 -24.31 -6.23 -8.13
CA LEU A 241 -23.32 -5.30 -7.60
C LEU A 241 -23.25 -4.02 -8.43
N VAL A 242 -23.03 -2.90 -7.76
CA VAL A 242 -22.92 -1.57 -8.37
C VAL A 242 -21.51 -1.01 -8.22
N ALA A 243 -21.21 0.02 -8.99
CA ALA A 243 -19.97 0.78 -8.90
C ALA A 243 -20.28 2.27 -9.05
N GLY A 244 -19.52 3.10 -8.37
CA GLY A 244 -19.63 4.54 -8.43
C GLY A 244 -18.33 5.25 -8.11
N PRO A 245 -18.27 6.57 -8.36
CA PRO A 245 -17.11 7.38 -8.04
C PRO A 245 -17.01 7.60 -6.52
N ILE A 246 -15.79 7.78 -6.05
CA ILE A 246 -15.47 8.19 -4.68
C ILE A 246 -14.23 9.09 -4.68
N GLY A 247 -14.22 10.12 -3.84
CA GLY A 247 -13.18 11.14 -3.76
C GLY A 247 -13.53 12.42 -4.49
N ASP A 248 -12.68 13.43 -4.33
CA ASP A 248 -12.87 14.78 -4.87
C ASP A 248 -12.95 14.79 -6.39
N GLU A 249 -13.68 15.75 -6.92
CA GLU A 249 -13.80 15.99 -8.36
C GLU A 249 -12.40 16.14 -9.00
N GLY A 250 -12.17 15.40 -10.09
CA GLY A 250 -10.86 15.36 -10.77
C GLY A 250 -9.86 14.35 -10.22
N GLN A 251 -10.09 13.79 -9.03
CA GLN A 251 -9.26 12.71 -8.43
C GLN A 251 -10.08 11.46 -8.09
N GLN A 252 -11.30 11.39 -8.57
CA GLN A 252 -12.23 10.30 -8.30
C GLN A 252 -11.66 8.94 -8.67
N ARG A 253 -11.99 7.97 -7.81
CA ARG A 253 -11.70 6.55 -8.02
C ARG A 253 -13.00 5.78 -8.07
N THR A 254 -13.00 4.63 -8.69
CA THR A 254 -14.17 3.74 -8.70
C THR A 254 -14.15 2.86 -7.46
N THR A 255 -15.26 2.87 -6.71
CA THR A 255 -15.54 1.90 -5.65
C THR A 255 -16.70 0.98 -6.05
N TYR A 256 -16.89 -0.11 -5.30
CA TYR A 256 -17.82 -1.19 -5.61
C TYR A 256 -18.54 -1.62 -4.33
N TRP A 257 -19.86 -1.87 -4.41
CA TRP A 257 -20.64 -2.33 -3.27
C TRP A 257 -21.87 -3.14 -3.70
N CYS A 258 -22.50 -3.80 -2.74
CA CYS A 258 -23.79 -4.45 -2.90
C CYS A 258 -24.88 -3.57 -2.28
N PRO A 259 -25.87 -3.05 -3.04
CA PRO A 259 -26.87 -2.14 -2.47
C PRO A 259 -27.75 -2.81 -1.40
N SER A 260 -27.95 -4.13 -1.47
CA SER A 260 -28.71 -4.87 -0.46
C SER A 260 -27.91 -5.18 0.82
N CYS A 261 -26.62 -5.57 0.68
CA CYS A 261 -25.77 -5.86 1.84
C CYS A 261 -25.19 -4.61 2.50
N GLN A 262 -25.17 -3.49 1.79
CA GLN A 262 -24.62 -2.19 2.16
C GLN A 262 -25.62 -1.10 1.74
N PRO A 263 -26.78 -1.02 2.38
CA PRO A 263 -27.82 -0.06 2.01
C PRO A 263 -27.34 1.37 2.23
N GLU A 264 -27.96 2.30 1.54
CA GLU A 264 -27.78 3.73 1.77
C GLU A 264 -28.30 4.12 3.15
N VAL A 265 -27.63 5.07 3.83
CA VAL A 265 -28.09 5.58 5.12
C VAL A 265 -29.22 6.55 4.88
N GLY A 266 -30.42 6.23 5.37
CA GLY A 266 -31.62 7.07 5.22
C GLY A 266 -32.55 6.71 4.05
N GLY A 267 -32.28 5.64 3.29
CA GLY A 267 -33.27 5.02 2.41
C GLY A 267 -34.24 4.20 3.27
N ASP A 268 -35.48 4.61 3.36
CA ASP A 268 -36.57 3.75 3.85
C ASP A 268 -36.62 2.47 2.99
N PRO A 269 -36.92 1.31 3.60
CA PRO A 269 -36.95 0.03 2.89
C PRO A 269 -38.02 -0.03 1.81
#